data_b6f4f812a815be7dc88fe461f14d97d0
#
_entry.id   b6f4f812a815be7dc88fe461f14d97d0
#
_cell.length_a   1.000
_cell.length_b   1.000
_cell.length_c   1.000
_cell.angle_alpha   90.00
_cell.angle_beta   90.00
_cell.angle_gamma   90.00
#
_symmetry.space_group_name_H-M   'P 1'
#
loop_
_entity.id
_entity.type
_entity.pdbx_description
1 polymer ?
#
loop_
_entity_poly.entity_id
_entity_poly.type
_entity_poly.pdbx_seq_one_letter_code
_entity_poly.pdbx_strand_id
1 'polypeptide(L)'
;MARPNRPRNSLFVISDKGTLITRYDKRYCSHSEITDWYSAGHHAKVFSGDGFRIGCALCIEMQFSKVSRQYEQLDVDCVVFSAFSDAPMFWTQAQGHAATNNLWVSVTTPTQFGTALQGGLIGPHGYGLARCEAKLTAQSFRVKLNKKSPDLHVALTKARPWRRKARSRDMYKSDT
;
A
#
# COMPACT_ATOMS: atom_id res chain seq x y z
N MET A 1 6.35 -19.09 20.10
CA MET A 1 7.76 -18.66 20.35
C MET A 1 8.39 -18.24 19.04
N ALA A 2 8.91 -17.02 18.92
CA ALA A 2 9.68 -16.62 17.75
C ALA A 2 10.98 -17.44 17.75
N ARG A 3 11.24 -18.22 16.70
CA ARG A 3 12.50 -18.93 16.55
C ARG A 3 13.59 -17.89 16.22
N PRO A 4 14.69 -17.79 16.98
CA PRO A 4 15.77 -16.88 16.64
C PRO A 4 16.37 -17.26 15.27
N ASN A 5 16.79 -16.26 14.49
CA ASN A 5 17.50 -16.36 13.21
C ASN A 5 16.70 -16.72 11.94
N ARG A 6 15.38 -16.54 11.90
CA ARG A 6 14.68 -16.62 10.61
C ARG A 6 14.87 -15.33 9.79
N PRO A 7 15.02 -15.44 8.47
CA PRO A 7 15.08 -14.28 7.59
C PRO A 7 13.75 -13.49 7.66
N ARG A 8 13.74 -12.30 7.08
CA ARG A 8 12.54 -11.47 6.92
C ARG A 8 12.18 -11.41 5.45
N ASN A 9 10.90 -11.43 5.15
CA ASN A 9 10.40 -11.08 3.83
C ASN A 9 10.45 -9.56 3.71
N SER A 10 11.31 -9.03 2.82
CA SER A 10 11.66 -7.62 2.81
C SER A 10 11.53 -6.99 1.44
N LEU A 11 11.11 -5.73 1.41
CA LEU A 11 11.12 -4.85 0.24
C LEU A 11 12.24 -3.81 0.44
N PHE A 12 13.11 -3.71 -0.55
CA PHE A 12 14.21 -2.74 -0.57
C PHE A 12 13.83 -1.57 -1.47
N VAL A 13 13.99 -0.36 -0.97
CA VAL A 13 13.82 0.87 -1.74
C VAL A 13 15.19 1.39 -2.10
N ILE A 14 15.46 1.47 -3.40
CA ILE A 14 16.75 1.87 -3.95
C ILE A 14 16.55 3.14 -4.76
N SER A 15 17.45 4.11 -4.59
CA SER A 15 17.43 5.37 -5.35
C SER A 15 17.83 5.16 -6.83
N ASP A 16 17.62 6.18 -7.64
CA ASP A 16 18.09 6.27 -9.02
C ASP A 16 19.62 6.18 -9.15
N LYS A 17 20.35 6.41 -8.06
CA LYS A 17 21.81 6.27 -7.97
C LYS A 17 22.27 4.91 -7.42
N GLY A 18 21.36 3.95 -7.26
CA GLY A 18 21.68 2.62 -6.71
C GLY A 18 21.89 2.59 -5.20
N THR A 19 21.59 3.67 -4.47
CA THR A 19 21.78 3.71 -3.01
C THR A 19 20.54 3.17 -2.30
N LEU A 20 20.72 2.36 -1.27
CA LEU A 20 19.64 1.87 -0.42
C LEU A 20 19.05 3.04 0.40
N ILE A 21 17.78 3.40 0.11
CA ILE A 21 17.04 4.42 0.85
C ILE A 21 16.49 3.82 2.15
N THR A 22 15.79 2.70 2.05
CA THR A 22 15.22 2.01 3.21
C THR A 22 14.91 0.54 2.90
N ARG A 23 14.74 -0.25 3.96
CA ARG A 23 14.23 -1.62 3.90
C ARG A 23 12.94 -1.70 4.72
N TYR A 24 11.90 -2.26 4.12
CA TYR A 24 10.67 -2.61 4.79
C TYR A 24 10.61 -4.11 5.02
N ASP A 25 10.48 -4.54 6.25
CA ASP A 25 10.28 -5.94 6.63
C ASP A 25 8.78 -6.19 6.82
N LYS A 26 8.23 -7.18 6.14
CA LYS A 26 6.82 -7.57 6.22
C LYS A 26 6.38 -7.78 7.67
N ARG A 27 5.35 -7.05 8.10
CA ARG A 27 4.90 -7.03 9.50
C ARG A 27 3.85 -8.10 9.80
N TYR A 28 2.99 -8.37 8.82
CA TYR A 28 1.96 -9.40 8.91
C TYR A 28 2.28 -10.50 7.92
N CYS A 29 2.84 -11.58 8.44
CA CYS A 29 3.13 -12.78 7.66
C CYS A 29 1.88 -13.66 7.56
N SER A 30 1.75 -14.43 6.47
CA SER A 30 0.77 -15.49 6.38
C SER A 30 1.08 -16.61 7.38
N HIS A 31 0.14 -17.55 7.57
CA HIS A 31 0.34 -18.64 8.51
C HIS A 31 1.61 -19.43 8.22
N SER A 32 1.83 -19.88 6.99
CA SER A 32 3.04 -20.62 6.63
C SER A 32 4.31 -19.78 6.71
N GLU A 33 4.24 -18.50 6.36
CA GLU A 33 5.38 -17.59 6.48
C GLU A 33 5.85 -17.48 7.93
N ILE A 34 4.94 -17.25 8.89
CA ILE A 34 5.31 -17.04 10.29
C ILE A 34 5.65 -18.35 11.01
N THR A 35 5.04 -19.45 10.61
CA THR A 35 5.34 -20.77 11.22
C THR A 35 6.65 -21.34 10.71
N ASP A 36 6.94 -21.23 9.41
CA ASP A 36 8.00 -22.03 8.79
C ASP A 36 9.17 -21.20 8.26
N TRP A 37 8.94 -20.00 7.70
CA TRP A 37 9.94 -19.37 6.85
C TRP A 37 10.51 -18.06 7.41
N TYR A 38 9.65 -17.15 7.93
CA TYR A 38 10.08 -15.78 8.21
C TYR A 38 9.80 -15.34 9.64
N SER A 39 10.57 -14.34 10.07
CA SER A 39 10.23 -13.51 11.22
C SER A 39 9.50 -12.26 10.77
N ALA A 40 8.48 -11.84 11.52
CA ALA A 40 7.75 -10.60 11.24
C ALA A 40 8.59 -9.36 11.49
N GLY A 41 8.41 -8.34 10.67
CA GLY A 41 8.87 -6.99 10.92
C GLY A 41 8.00 -6.28 11.95
N HIS A 42 8.45 -5.10 12.43
CA HIS A 42 7.76 -4.38 13.51
C HIS A 42 7.32 -2.97 13.12
N HIS A 43 7.98 -2.34 12.15
CA HIS A 43 7.83 -0.92 11.87
C HIS A 43 7.27 -0.65 10.47
N ALA A 44 6.30 0.25 10.37
CA ALA A 44 5.97 0.87 9.11
C ALA A 44 7.17 1.66 8.61
N LYS A 45 7.41 1.64 7.31
CA LYS A 45 8.46 2.44 6.66
C LYS A 45 7.80 3.43 5.73
N VAL A 46 8.29 4.67 5.80
CA VAL A 46 7.90 5.75 4.91
C VAL A 46 9.16 6.36 4.34
N PHE A 47 9.17 6.56 3.05
CA PHE A 47 10.22 7.30 2.34
C PHE A 47 9.59 8.40 1.49
N SER A 48 10.40 9.35 1.03
CA SER A 48 9.94 10.48 0.23
C SER A 48 10.57 10.44 -1.16
N GLY A 49 9.78 10.81 -2.17
CA GLY A 49 10.21 10.97 -3.55
C GLY A 49 9.31 11.96 -4.27
N ASP A 50 9.88 12.94 -4.95
CA ASP A 50 9.18 13.96 -5.75
C ASP A 50 8.01 14.65 -5.01
N GLY A 51 8.18 14.93 -3.73
CA GLY A 51 7.15 15.58 -2.91
C GLY A 51 6.01 14.65 -2.45
N PHE A 52 6.14 13.33 -2.67
CA PHE A 52 5.22 12.32 -2.16
C PHE A 52 5.84 11.55 -0.99
N ARG A 53 5.01 11.18 -0.04
CA ARG A 53 5.32 10.26 1.05
C ARG A 53 4.82 8.87 0.67
N ILE A 54 5.71 7.89 0.67
CA ILE A 54 5.44 6.56 0.12
C ILE A 54 5.62 5.51 1.22
N GLY A 55 4.62 4.65 1.39
CA GLY A 55 4.63 3.51 2.28
C GLY A 55 4.78 2.18 1.53
N CYS A 56 5.05 1.10 2.24
CA CYS A 56 5.26 -0.23 1.68
C CYS A 56 4.30 -1.26 2.30
N ALA A 57 3.78 -2.17 1.48
CA ALA A 57 3.01 -3.32 1.94
C ALA A 57 3.29 -4.56 1.07
N LEU A 58 3.25 -5.75 1.68
CA LEU A 58 3.58 -7.01 1.02
C LEU A 58 2.45 -8.04 1.18
N CYS A 59 1.89 -8.48 0.05
CA CYS A 59 1.00 -9.62 -0.09
C CYS A 59 -0.17 -9.60 0.92
N ILE A 60 -0.23 -10.55 1.84
CA ILE A 60 -1.31 -10.70 2.85
C ILE A 60 -1.57 -9.43 3.67
N GLU A 61 -0.62 -8.50 3.73
CA GLU A 61 -0.79 -7.24 4.47
C GLU A 61 -1.93 -6.37 3.95
N MET A 62 -2.34 -6.55 2.68
CA MET A 62 -3.50 -5.87 2.12
C MET A 62 -4.82 -6.32 2.78
N GLN A 63 -4.85 -7.45 3.46
CA GLN A 63 -6.04 -7.92 4.20
C GLN A 63 -6.18 -7.26 5.59
N PHE A 64 -5.14 -6.56 6.06
CA PHE A 64 -5.14 -5.92 7.37
C PHE A 64 -5.38 -4.41 7.25
N SER A 65 -6.60 -3.97 7.51
CA SER A 65 -6.99 -2.56 7.45
C SER A 65 -6.11 -1.66 8.34
N LYS A 66 -5.55 -2.21 9.41
CA LYS A 66 -4.59 -1.51 10.28
C LYS A 66 -3.36 -1.00 9.53
N VAL A 67 -2.88 -1.72 8.50
CA VAL A 67 -1.71 -1.33 7.70
C VAL A 67 -1.99 -0.03 6.95
N SER A 68 -3.06 0.02 6.18
CA SER A 68 -3.43 1.19 5.39
C SER A 68 -3.83 2.38 6.27
N ARG A 69 -4.54 2.11 7.39
CA ARG A 69 -4.88 3.15 8.37
C ARG A 69 -3.65 3.79 9.02
N GLN A 70 -2.64 2.98 9.35
CA GLN A 70 -1.39 3.50 9.90
C GLN A 70 -0.66 4.39 8.89
N TYR A 71 -0.65 4.02 7.61
CA TYR A 71 -0.07 4.86 6.57
C TYR A 71 -0.84 6.18 6.38
N GLU A 72 -2.15 6.16 6.50
CA GLU A 72 -2.94 7.39 6.51
C GLU A 72 -2.56 8.30 7.69
N GLN A 73 -2.38 7.74 8.90
CA GLN A 73 -1.94 8.48 10.09
C GLN A 73 -0.52 9.06 9.95
N LEU A 74 0.35 8.39 9.18
CA LEU A 74 1.71 8.83 8.87
C LEU A 74 1.78 9.78 7.68
N ASP A 75 0.66 10.31 7.20
CA ASP A 75 0.57 11.19 6.03
C ASP A 75 1.15 10.60 4.73
N VAL A 76 1.06 9.30 4.58
CA VAL A 76 1.48 8.63 3.34
C VAL A 76 0.50 9.02 2.22
N ASP A 77 1.06 9.37 1.07
CA ASP A 77 0.29 9.67 -0.14
C ASP A 77 0.03 8.40 -0.97
N CYS A 78 1.04 7.55 -1.10
CA CYS A 78 0.99 6.35 -1.92
C CYS A 78 1.54 5.14 -1.18
N VAL A 79 0.89 4.00 -1.29
CA VAL A 79 1.42 2.71 -0.82
C VAL A 79 1.86 1.90 -2.03
N VAL A 80 3.13 1.49 -2.06
CA VAL A 80 3.63 0.48 -3.00
C VAL A 80 3.31 -0.89 -2.41
N PHE A 81 2.49 -1.64 -3.12
CA PHE A 81 2.00 -2.95 -2.73
C PHE A 81 2.48 -4.01 -3.70
N SER A 82 3.26 -4.97 -3.21
CA SER A 82 3.76 -6.10 -3.99
C SER A 82 3.14 -7.40 -3.49
N ALA A 83 2.46 -8.12 -4.39
CA ALA A 83 1.79 -9.37 -4.07
C ALA A 83 2.39 -10.54 -4.84
N PHE A 84 2.78 -11.60 -4.15
CA PHE A 84 3.06 -12.91 -4.75
C PHE A 84 1.81 -13.78 -4.58
N SER A 85 0.81 -13.54 -5.45
CA SER A 85 -0.50 -14.19 -5.35
C SER A 85 -1.27 -14.09 -6.67
N ASP A 86 -2.08 -15.10 -6.94
CA ASP A 86 -3.06 -15.14 -8.02
C ASP A 86 -4.48 -14.69 -7.57
N ALA A 87 -4.65 -14.33 -6.30
CA ALA A 87 -5.95 -13.97 -5.75
C ALA A 87 -6.43 -12.58 -6.22
N PRO A 88 -7.45 -12.49 -7.08
CA PRO A 88 -7.91 -11.21 -7.64
C PRO A 88 -8.53 -10.28 -6.59
N MET A 89 -8.93 -10.83 -5.43
CA MET A 89 -9.47 -10.05 -4.31
C MET A 89 -8.50 -8.98 -3.78
N PHE A 90 -7.18 -9.15 -3.97
CA PHE A 90 -6.21 -8.12 -3.58
C PHE A 90 -6.42 -6.80 -4.30
N TRP A 91 -6.88 -6.83 -5.56
CA TRP A 91 -7.24 -5.60 -6.27
C TRP A 91 -8.43 -4.90 -5.59
N THR A 92 -9.50 -5.64 -5.28
CA THR A 92 -10.69 -5.11 -4.60
C THR A 92 -10.35 -4.55 -3.22
N GLN A 93 -9.53 -5.27 -2.46
CA GLN A 93 -9.07 -4.81 -1.14
C GLN A 93 -8.25 -3.53 -1.25
N ALA A 94 -7.33 -3.46 -2.22
CA ALA A 94 -6.53 -2.27 -2.49
C ALA A 94 -7.41 -1.07 -2.88
N GLN A 95 -8.46 -1.27 -3.68
CA GLN A 95 -9.46 -0.23 -3.99
C GLN A 95 -10.19 0.25 -2.74
N GLY A 96 -10.63 -0.67 -1.88
CA GLY A 96 -11.26 -0.35 -0.61
C GLY A 96 -10.37 0.48 0.30
N HIS A 97 -9.10 0.09 0.42
CA HIS A 97 -8.11 0.83 1.22
C HIS A 97 -7.76 2.19 0.63
N ALA A 98 -7.60 2.28 -0.68
CA ALA A 98 -7.39 3.55 -1.38
C ALA A 98 -8.54 4.52 -1.11
N ALA A 99 -9.79 4.07 -1.30
CA ALA A 99 -10.99 4.88 -1.10
C ALA A 99 -11.19 5.31 0.36
N THR A 100 -11.02 4.38 1.31
CA THR A 100 -11.30 4.66 2.73
C THR A 100 -10.23 5.48 3.42
N ASN A 101 -8.98 5.42 2.95
CA ASN A 101 -7.87 6.17 3.52
C ASN A 101 -7.39 7.34 2.62
N ASN A 102 -8.00 7.52 1.45
CA ASN A 102 -7.70 8.57 0.47
C ASN A 102 -6.20 8.64 0.12
N LEU A 103 -5.64 7.50 -0.27
CA LEU A 103 -4.25 7.37 -0.72
C LEU A 103 -4.19 6.60 -2.05
N TRP A 104 -3.11 6.80 -2.80
CA TRP A 104 -2.84 5.96 -3.97
C TRP A 104 -2.35 4.58 -3.52
N VAL A 105 -2.66 3.55 -4.31
CA VAL A 105 -2.07 2.21 -4.15
C VAL A 105 -1.51 1.75 -5.48
N SER A 106 -0.21 1.53 -5.54
CA SER A 106 0.46 0.90 -6.69
C SER A 106 0.54 -0.60 -6.46
N VAL A 107 -0.15 -1.37 -7.28
CA VAL A 107 -0.19 -2.84 -7.20
C VAL A 107 0.81 -3.43 -8.17
N THR A 108 1.68 -4.31 -7.68
CA THR A 108 2.61 -5.10 -8.51
C THR A 108 2.50 -6.58 -8.18
N THR A 109 2.63 -7.41 -9.22
CA THR A 109 2.55 -8.86 -9.11
C THR A 109 3.53 -9.50 -10.10
N PRO A 110 4.07 -10.71 -9.82
CA PRO A 110 4.86 -11.44 -10.79
C PRO A 110 4.06 -11.80 -12.05
N THR A 111 4.75 -11.87 -13.18
CA THR A 111 4.12 -12.17 -14.50
C THR A 111 3.32 -13.47 -14.51
N GLN A 112 3.76 -14.49 -13.77
CA GLN A 112 3.06 -15.77 -13.67
C GLN A 112 1.63 -15.67 -13.11
N PHE A 113 1.31 -14.58 -12.41
CA PHE A 113 -0.04 -14.31 -11.88
C PHE A 113 -0.76 -13.19 -12.63
N GLY A 114 -0.16 -12.64 -13.68
CA GLY A 114 -0.65 -11.46 -14.39
C GLY A 114 -2.03 -11.63 -15.06
N THR A 115 -2.49 -12.86 -15.28
CA THR A 115 -3.85 -13.12 -15.78
C THR A 115 -4.92 -13.04 -14.68
N ALA A 116 -4.58 -13.41 -13.46
CA ALA A 116 -5.51 -13.42 -12.33
C ALA A 116 -5.46 -12.11 -11.51
N LEU A 117 -4.25 -11.61 -11.24
CA LEU A 117 -4.04 -10.35 -10.52
C LEU A 117 -3.13 -9.43 -11.35
N GLN A 118 -3.71 -8.49 -12.07
CA GLN A 118 -2.97 -7.51 -12.86
C GLN A 118 -2.38 -6.41 -11.96
N GLY A 119 -1.13 -6.01 -12.27
CA GLY A 119 -0.54 -4.81 -11.71
C GLY A 119 -1.30 -3.54 -12.16
N GLY A 120 -1.16 -2.46 -11.42
CA GLY A 120 -1.80 -1.20 -11.76
C GLY A 120 -1.68 -0.13 -10.69
N LEU A 121 -2.38 0.97 -10.89
CA LEU A 121 -2.45 2.09 -9.95
C LEU A 121 -3.91 2.41 -9.63
N ILE A 122 -4.21 2.55 -8.36
CA ILE A 122 -5.51 2.92 -7.83
C ILE A 122 -5.38 4.32 -7.22
N GLY A 123 -6.36 5.18 -7.50
CA GLY A 123 -6.41 6.55 -7.00
C GLY A 123 -7.05 6.68 -5.61
N PRO A 124 -6.89 7.84 -4.94
CA PRO A 124 -7.45 8.12 -3.61
C PRO A 124 -8.98 8.06 -3.51
N HIS A 125 -9.67 8.00 -4.61
CA HIS A 125 -11.12 7.80 -4.73
C HIS A 125 -11.51 6.31 -4.85
N GLY A 126 -10.52 5.38 -4.94
CA GLY A 126 -10.74 3.95 -5.06
C GLY A 126 -10.85 3.42 -6.50
N TYR A 127 -10.87 4.29 -7.51
CA TYR A 127 -10.91 3.86 -8.90
C TYR A 127 -9.53 3.55 -9.45
N GLY A 128 -9.44 2.56 -10.35
CA GLY A 128 -8.21 2.29 -11.09
C GLY A 128 -7.85 3.43 -12.03
N LEU A 129 -6.62 3.91 -11.94
CA LEU A 129 -6.07 4.94 -12.83
C LEU A 129 -5.29 4.32 -14.00
N ALA A 130 -4.70 3.15 -13.75
CA ALA A 130 -4.05 2.32 -14.76
C ALA A 130 -4.14 0.86 -14.34
N ARG A 131 -4.18 -0.04 -15.30
CA ARG A 131 -4.15 -1.48 -15.07
C ARG A 131 -3.41 -2.17 -16.22
N CYS A 132 -2.52 -3.09 -15.90
CA CYS A 132 -1.88 -3.94 -16.89
C CYS A 132 -2.91 -4.87 -17.55
N GLU A 133 -2.60 -5.32 -18.75
CA GLU A 133 -3.42 -6.33 -19.43
C GLU A 133 -3.28 -7.68 -18.73
N ALA A 134 -4.28 -8.54 -18.87
CA ALA A 134 -4.26 -9.91 -18.34
C ALA A 134 -3.35 -10.81 -19.19
N LYS A 135 -2.03 -10.70 -18.97
CA LYS A 135 -0.99 -11.43 -19.73
C LYS A 135 0.07 -11.99 -18.80
N LEU A 136 0.75 -13.06 -19.26
CA LEU A 136 1.88 -13.70 -18.57
C LEU A 136 3.24 -13.10 -18.97
N THR A 137 3.26 -11.92 -19.57
CA THR A 137 4.47 -11.21 -19.98
C THR A 137 4.71 -10.00 -19.11
N ALA A 138 5.97 -9.60 -18.99
CA ALA A 138 6.34 -8.40 -18.26
C ALA A 138 5.68 -7.16 -18.88
N GLN A 139 5.07 -6.34 -18.04
CA GLN A 139 4.40 -5.12 -18.43
C GLN A 139 4.79 -3.99 -17.49
N SER A 140 4.76 -2.79 -17.99
CA SER A 140 4.95 -1.57 -17.19
C SER A 140 3.95 -0.51 -17.64
N PHE A 141 3.64 0.40 -16.74
CA PHE A 141 2.85 1.58 -17.02
C PHE A 141 3.50 2.81 -16.39
N ARG A 142 3.15 3.97 -16.89
CA ARG A 142 3.59 5.25 -16.34
C ARG A 142 2.35 6.12 -16.08
N VAL A 143 2.21 6.59 -14.85
CA VAL A 143 1.13 7.51 -14.45
C VAL A 143 1.73 8.66 -13.65
N LYS A 144 1.35 9.89 -14.01
CA LYS A 144 1.71 11.08 -13.23
C LYS A 144 0.75 11.23 -12.06
N LEU A 145 1.27 11.14 -10.84
CA LEU A 145 0.50 11.48 -9.63
C LEU A 145 0.36 13.01 -9.53
N ASN A 146 -0.87 13.47 -9.28
CA ASN A 146 -1.16 14.90 -9.15
C ASN A 146 -2.10 15.15 -7.97
N LYS A 147 -1.56 15.70 -6.87
CA LYS A 147 -2.36 16.07 -5.68
C LYS A 147 -3.37 17.20 -5.94
N LYS A 148 -3.18 17.95 -7.04
CA LYS A 148 -4.06 19.07 -7.43
C LYS A 148 -5.05 18.71 -8.54
N SER A 149 -5.17 17.41 -8.88
CA SER A 149 -6.14 16.96 -9.89
C SER A 149 -7.56 17.31 -9.44
N PRO A 150 -8.39 17.94 -10.29
CA PRO A 150 -9.79 18.24 -9.97
C PRO A 150 -10.57 16.99 -9.57
N ASP A 151 -10.34 15.85 -10.21
CA ASP A 151 -11.02 14.58 -9.93
C ASP A 151 -10.73 14.05 -8.53
N LEU A 152 -9.59 14.43 -7.95
CA LEU A 152 -9.15 14.01 -6.63
C LEU A 152 -9.41 15.06 -5.55
N HIS A 153 -9.95 16.23 -5.92
CA HIS A 153 -10.16 17.35 -5.00
C HIS A 153 -10.96 16.92 -3.77
N VAL A 154 -12.13 16.29 -3.96
CA VAL A 154 -12.98 15.86 -2.85
C VAL A 154 -12.26 14.83 -1.97
N ALA A 155 -11.62 13.84 -2.57
CA ALA A 155 -10.92 12.79 -1.83
C ALA A 155 -9.78 13.36 -0.96
N LEU A 156 -8.95 14.23 -1.51
CA LEU A 156 -7.73 14.70 -0.86
C LEU A 156 -7.95 15.91 0.05
N THR A 157 -8.83 16.85 -0.32
CA THR A 157 -8.99 18.13 0.40
C THR A 157 -10.20 18.17 1.34
N LYS A 158 -11.18 17.29 1.13
CA LYS A 158 -12.39 17.21 1.95
C LYS A 158 -12.46 15.91 2.76
N ALA A 159 -12.51 14.77 2.06
CA ALA A 159 -12.74 13.47 2.70
C ALA A 159 -11.57 13.05 3.61
N ARG A 160 -10.32 13.18 3.17
CA ARG A 160 -9.14 12.77 3.94
C ARG A 160 -9.01 13.55 5.26
N PRO A 161 -9.04 14.90 5.30
CA PRO A 161 -8.97 15.65 6.54
C PRO A 161 -10.15 15.37 7.49
N TRP A 162 -11.37 15.27 6.94
CA TRP A 162 -12.57 14.97 7.71
C TRP A 162 -12.49 13.58 8.36
N ARG A 163 -12.14 12.55 7.59
CA ARG A 163 -12.01 11.17 8.09
C ARG A 163 -10.95 11.07 9.19
N ARG A 164 -9.86 11.82 9.07
CA ARG A 164 -8.83 11.88 10.12
C ARG A 164 -9.39 12.40 11.43
N LYS A 165 -10.14 13.51 11.41
CA LYS A 165 -10.82 14.06 12.58
C LYS A 165 -11.87 13.10 13.14
N ALA A 166 -12.69 12.50 12.28
CA ALA A 166 -13.70 11.54 12.69
C ALA A 166 -13.09 10.32 13.40
N ARG A 167 -11.94 9.82 12.90
CA ARG A 167 -11.22 8.67 13.48
C ARG A 167 -10.55 8.96 14.82
N SER A 168 -10.13 10.22 15.08
CA SER A 168 -9.62 10.64 16.38
C SER A 168 -10.74 10.81 17.41
N ARG A 169 -12.00 10.78 16.98
CA ARG A 169 -13.21 11.08 17.77
C ARG A 169 -13.30 12.49 18.32
N ASP A 170 -12.40 13.40 18.00
CA ASP A 170 -12.39 14.75 18.54
C ASP A 170 -13.66 15.52 18.18
N MET A 171 -14.26 15.26 17.02
CA MET A 171 -15.49 15.88 16.57
C MET A 171 -16.78 15.28 17.20
N TYR A 172 -16.66 14.21 17.98
CA TYR A 172 -17.78 13.54 18.66
C TYR A 172 -17.68 13.65 20.19
N LYS A 173 -16.68 14.37 20.69
CA LYS A 173 -16.63 14.70 22.11
C LYS A 173 -17.70 15.79 22.30
N SER A 174 -18.76 15.48 23.07
CA SER A 174 -19.67 16.50 23.55
C SER A 174 -18.90 17.46 24.42
N ASP A 175 -19.11 18.75 24.24
CA ASP A 175 -18.71 19.74 25.21
C ASP A 175 -19.48 19.46 26.52
N THR A 176 -18.84 18.69 27.41
CA THR A 176 -19.29 18.46 28.78
C THR A 176 -18.67 19.47 29.69
#